data_c3fe9c4e7ec4b6adc0360766b8868117
#
_entry.id   c3fe9c4e7ec4b6adc0360766b8868117
#
_cell.length_a   1.000
_cell.length_b   1.000
_cell.length_c   1.000
_cell.angle_alpha   90.00
_cell.angle_beta   90.00
_cell.angle_gamma   90.00
#
_symmetry.space_group_name_H-M   'P 1'
#
loop_
_entity.id
_entity.type
_entity.pdbx_description
1 polymer ?
#
loop_
_entity_poly.entity_id
_entity_poly.type
_entity_poly.pdbx_seq_one_letter_code
_entity_poly.pdbx_strand_id
1 'polypeptide(L)'
;MYVYHYRLFDRYNRSIASLAVLGDDPPIWKPNQFSDELWGCEVKFKFPIVKLLEYNQQWTELEAGSNPFATVVMAHLKAKETRQNDQERKRWKLDLTKRLYEKGYQREDIINLFRFIDWLMRLPEELEQSFWQEVTQYEQENKMPYITSVERRGIQ
;
A
#
# COMPACT_ATOMS: atom_id res chain seq x y z
N MET A 1 17.38 9.72 -3.65
CA MET A 1 17.70 8.31 -3.98
C MET A 1 19.20 8.10 -4.20
N TYR A 2 19.89 8.86 -5.06
CA TYR A 2 21.34 8.72 -5.34
C TYR A 2 22.21 8.71 -4.07
N VAL A 3 22.03 9.67 -3.16
CA VAL A 3 22.81 9.76 -1.90
C VAL A 3 22.65 8.51 -1.03
N TYR A 4 21.44 7.94 -0.93
CA TYR A 4 21.22 6.70 -0.19
C TYR A 4 21.89 5.50 -0.86
N HIS A 5 21.81 5.40 -2.19
CA HIS A 5 22.46 4.37 -2.97
C HIS A 5 23.97 4.37 -2.73
N TYR A 6 24.60 5.54 -2.86
CA TYR A 6 26.03 5.71 -2.63
C TYR A 6 26.44 5.37 -1.20
N ARG A 7 25.71 5.87 -0.19
CA ARG A 7 26.00 5.56 1.22
C ARG A 7 25.90 4.08 1.56
N LEU A 8 24.94 3.38 0.98
CA LEU A 8 24.81 1.93 1.16
C LEU A 8 25.96 1.18 0.46
N PHE A 9 26.31 1.59 -0.76
CA PHE A 9 27.45 1.03 -1.47
C PHE A 9 28.74 1.20 -0.67
N ASP A 10 29.04 2.42 -0.23
CA ASP A 10 30.22 2.75 0.56
C ASP A 10 30.28 1.94 1.87
N ARG A 11 29.16 1.85 2.59
CA ARG A 11 29.07 1.16 3.87
C ARG A 11 29.26 -0.36 3.76
N TYR A 12 28.68 -0.98 2.75
CA TYR A 12 28.61 -2.45 2.65
C TYR A 12 29.55 -3.03 1.60
N ASN A 13 30.16 -2.21 0.78
CA ASN A 13 31.01 -2.59 -0.36
C ASN A 13 30.39 -3.69 -1.22
N ARG A 14 29.11 -3.56 -1.55
CA ARG A 14 28.31 -4.51 -2.34
C ARG A 14 27.48 -3.78 -3.35
N SER A 15 27.13 -4.46 -4.46
CA SER A 15 26.19 -3.92 -5.44
C SER A 15 24.83 -3.65 -4.80
N ILE A 16 24.30 -2.46 -5.03
CA ILE A 16 23.00 -1.98 -4.51
C ILE A 16 22.03 -1.83 -5.66
N ALA A 17 20.83 -2.38 -5.53
CA ALA A 17 19.71 -2.09 -6.40
C ALA A 17 18.82 -1.02 -5.74
N SER A 18 18.48 0.02 -6.49
CA SER A 18 17.53 1.06 -6.07
C SER A 18 16.32 1.04 -6.98
N LEU A 19 15.12 1.05 -6.42
CA LEU A 19 13.83 1.05 -7.10
C LEU A 19 12.98 2.19 -6.54
N ALA A 20 12.27 2.93 -7.39
CA ALA A 20 11.27 3.89 -6.95
C ALA A 20 9.85 3.40 -7.24
N VAL A 21 9.00 3.42 -6.21
CA VAL A 21 7.57 3.21 -6.34
C VAL A 21 6.89 4.57 -6.27
N LEU A 22 6.18 4.95 -7.35
CA LEU A 22 5.56 6.25 -7.52
C LEU A 22 4.05 6.12 -7.23
N GLY A 23 3.61 6.75 -6.14
CA GLY A 23 2.20 6.80 -5.73
C GLY A 23 1.48 8.11 -6.09
N ASP A 24 2.15 9.03 -6.80
CA ASP A 24 1.65 10.35 -7.14
C ASP A 24 0.62 10.37 -8.29
N ASP A 25 -0.12 11.49 -8.43
CA ASP A 25 -1.20 11.64 -9.40
C ASP A 25 -0.74 11.93 -10.84
N PRO A 26 0.29 12.79 -11.09
CA PRO A 26 0.62 13.15 -12.46
C PRO A 26 1.07 11.93 -13.28
N PRO A 27 0.31 11.47 -14.28
CA PRO A 27 0.65 10.25 -15.02
C PRO A 27 1.95 10.39 -15.83
N ILE A 28 2.31 11.61 -16.21
CA ILE A 28 3.49 11.91 -17.03
C ILE A 28 4.78 11.96 -16.19
N TRP A 29 4.69 12.27 -14.89
CA TRP A 29 5.86 12.41 -14.04
C TRP A 29 6.45 11.04 -13.69
N LYS A 30 7.60 10.72 -14.30
CA LYS A 30 8.31 9.43 -14.18
C LYS A 30 9.82 9.65 -14.05
N PRO A 31 10.29 10.22 -12.94
CA PRO A 31 11.72 10.45 -12.72
C PRO A 31 12.44 9.11 -12.53
N ASN A 32 13.30 8.74 -13.47
CA ASN A 32 14.04 7.48 -13.45
C ASN A 32 15.55 7.66 -13.46
N GLN A 33 16.03 8.91 -13.33
CA GLN A 33 17.45 9.21 -13.28
C GLN A 33 17.74 10.46 -12.47
N PHE A 34 18.96 10.52 -11.96
CA PHE A 34 19.65 11.71 -11.46
C PHE A 34 20.91 11.89 -12.28
N SER A 35 21.22 13.12 -12.70
CA SER A 35 22.47 13.47 -13.31
C SER A 35 22.98 14.79 -12.77
N ASP A 36 24.29 14.88 -12.61
CA ASP A 36 25.01 16.08 -12.17
C ASP A 36 26.31 16.17 -12.98
N GLU A 37 26.64 17.38 -13.44
CA GLU A 37 27.85 17.63 -14.21
C GLU A 37 28.50 18.93 -13.76
N LEU A 38 29.79 18.86 -13.51
CA LEU A 38 30.62 20.03 -13.18
C LEU A 38 32.01 19.87 -13.82
N TRP A 39 32.39 20.82 -14.67
CA TRP A 39 33.71 20.89 -15.32
C TRP A 39 34.12 19.61 -16.04
N GLY A 40 33.17 18.94 -16.70
CA GLY A 40 33.41 17.69 -17.42
C GLY A 40 33.43 16.44 -16.52
N CYS A 41 33.22 16.59 -15.20
CA CYS A 41 32.97 15.47 -14.32
C CYS A 41 31.46 15.18 -14.31
N GLU A 42 31.03 14.04 -14.83
CA GLU A 42 29.61 13.65 -14.93
C GLU A 42 29.31 12.48 -13.99
N VAL A 43 28.20 12.60 -13.26
CA VAL A 43 27.56 11.51 -12.52
C VAL A 43 26.20 11.24 -13.12
N LYS A 44 25.91 10.00 -13.51
CA LYS A 44 24.61 9.58 -13.99
C LYS A 44 24.13 8.34 -13.27
N PHE A 45 23.03 8.50 -12.53
CA PHE A 45 22.42 7.42 -11.75
C PHE A 45 21.02 7.12 -12.28
N LYS A 46 20.84 5.96 -12.91
CA LYS A 46 19.55 5.47 -13.41
C LYS A 46 18.99 4.40 -12.46
N PHE A 47 17.68 4.39 -12.29
CA PHE A 47 16.97 3.41 -11.47
C PHE A 47 15.62 3.06 -12.10
N PRO A 48 15.16 1.80 -11.95
CA PRO A 48 13.82 1.42 -12.38
C PRO A 48 12.75 2.11 -11.51
N ILE A 49 11.61 2.37 -12.14
CA ILE A 49 10.43 2.93 -11.49
C ILE A 49 9.23 2.03 -11.68
N VAL A 50 8.34 2.03 -10.70
CA VAL A 50 7.01 1.41 -10.78
C VAL A 50 5.98 2.48 -10.47
N LYS A 51 5.07 2.76 -11.37
CA LYS A 51 3.99 3.73 -11.18
C LYS A 51 2.71 3.00 -10.79
N LEU A 52 2.22 3.22 -9.57
CA LEU A 52 1.05 2.49 -9.06
C LEU A 52 -0.21 2.73 -9.87
N LEU A 53 -0.40 3.94 -10.43
CA LEU A 53 -1.55 4.26 -11.28
C LEU A 53 -1.69 3.37 -12.53
N GLU A 54 -0.58 2.84 -13.06
CA GLU A 54 -0.62 1.98 -14.25
C GLU A 54 -1.31 0.65 -13.97
N TYR A 55 -1.33 0.20 -12.72
CA TYR A 55 -2.02 -1.03 -12.31
C TYR A 55 -3.54 -0.92 -12.32
N ASN A 56 -4.12 0.26 -12.51
CA ASN A 56 -5.57 0.38 -12.78
C ASN A 56 -6.02 -0.44 -13.98
N GLN A 57 -5.18 -0.56 -15.00
CA GLN A 57 -5.47 -1.35 -16.20
C GLN A 57 -5.32 -2.87 -15.96
N GLN A 58 -4.70 -3.25 -14.85
CA GLN A 58 -4.42 -4.64 -14.47
C GLN A 58 -5.24 -5.05 -13.23
N TRP A 59 -6.38 -4.41 -13.01
CA TRP A 59 -7.19 -4.63 -11.81
C TRP A 59 -7.56 -6.10 -11.60
N THR A 60 -8.00 -6.78 -12.66
CA THR A 60 -8.36 -8.21 -12.62
C THR A 60 -7.17 -9.10 -12.22
N GLU A 61 -5.97 -8.76 -12.66
CA GLU A 61 -4.74 -9.48 -12.29
C GLU A 61 -4.40 -9.27 -10.81
N LEU A 62 -4.56 -8.02 -10.30
CA LEU A 62 -4.39 -7.72 -8.88
C LEU A 62 -5.40 -8.51 -8.03
N GLU A 63 -6.65 -8.60 -8.48
CA GLU A 63 -7.68 -9.38 -7.79
C GLU A 63 -7.38 -10.88 -7.79
N ALA A 64 -6.98 -11.45 -8.90
CA ALA A 64 -6.67 -12.86 -9.02
C ALA A 64 -5.41 -13.27 -8.24
N GLY A 65 -4.43 -12.35 -8.15
CA GLY A 65 -3.12 -12.61 -7.56
C GLY A 65 -3.17 -13.01 -6.07
N SER A 66 -2.21 -13.84 -5.66
CA SER A 66 -1.98 -14.23 -4.26
C SER A 66 -0.92 -13.35 -3.56
N ASN A 67 -0.28 -12.44 -4.30
CA ASN A 67 0.73 -11.53 -3.74
C ASN A 67 0.07 -10.52 -2.79
N PRO A 68 0.46 -10.46 -1.50
CA PRO A 68 -0.10 -9.51 -0.55
C PRO A 68 0.09 -8.04 -0.97
N PHE A 69 1.14 -7.72 -1.71
CA PHE A 69 1.35 -6.38 -2.26
C PHE A 69 0.31 -5.98 -3.31
N ALA A 70 -0.39 -6.93 -3.95
CA ALA A 70 -1.53 -6.61 -4.81
C ALA A 70 -2.62 -5.88 -4.02
N THR A 71 -2.91 -6.32 -2.79
CA THR A 71 -3.88 -5.64 -1.91
C THR A 71 -3.42 -4.23 -1.52
N VAL A 72 -2.11 -4.03 -1.30
CA VAL A 72 -1.52 -2.70 -1.05
C VAL A 72 -1.74 -1.76 -2.23
N VAL A 73 -1.49 -2.24 -3.45
CA VAL A 73 -1.71 -1.48 -4.70
C VAL A 73 -3.19 -1.14 -4.86
N MET A 74 -4.08 -2.13 -4.69
CA MET A 74 -5.54 -1.93 -4.77
C MET A 74 -6.03 -0.89 -3.76
N ALA A 75 -5.57 -0.96 -2.50
CA ALA A 75 -5.90 0.01 -1.46
C ALA A 75 -5.44 1.42 -1.85
N HIS A 76 -4.23 1.56 -2.40
CA HIS A 76 -3.71 2.84 -2.87
C HIS A 76 -4.59 3.44 -4.00
N LEU A 77 -4.92 2.63 -5.00
CA LEU A 77 -5.75 3.05 -6.13
C LEU A 77 -7.14 3.49 -5.66
N LYS A 78 -7.78 2.69 -4.80
CA LYS A 78 -9.12 3.00 -4.28
C LYS A 78 -9.13 4.18 -3.29
N ALA A 79 -8.10 4.34 -2.48
CA ALA A 79 -7.96 5.52 -1.63
C ALA A 79 -7.91 6.83 -2.45
N LYS A 80 -7.28 6.78 -3.63
CA LYS A 80 -7.23 7.92 -4.56
C LYS A 80 -8.57 8.18 -5.25
N GLU A 81 -9.17 7.15 -5.79
CA GLU A 81 -10.46 7.21 -6.50
C GLU A 81 -11.59 7.75 -5.61
N THR A 82 -11.57 7.35 -4.34
CA THR A 82 -12.62 7.68 -3.37
C THR A 82 -12.34 8.92 -2.50
N ARG A 83 -11.40 9.79 -2.89
CA ARG A 83 -11.00 10.97 -2.09
C ARG A 83 -12.16 11.89 -1.70
N GLN A 84 -13.17 11.99 -2.53
CA GLN A 84 -14.33 12.87 -2.35
C GLN A 84 -15.63 12.09 -2.06
N ASN A 85 -15.53 10.79 -1.81
CA ASN A 85 -16.70 9.94 -1.56
C ASN A 85 -16.42 8.97 -0.41
N ASP A 86 -16.71 9.41 0.81
CA ASP A 86 -16.44 8.64 2.04
C ASP A 86 -17.28 7.37 2.14
N GLN A 87 -18.50 7.35 1.58
CA GLN A 87 -19.34 6.15 1.56
C GLN A 87 -18.72 5.06 0.68
N GLU A 88 -18.25 5.44 -0.50
CA GLU A 88 -17.58 4.51 -1.38
C GLU A 88 -16.22 4.08 -0.84
N ARG A 89 -15.49 4.99 -0.16
CA ARG A 89 -14.27 4.67 0.56
C ARG A 89 -14.51 3.63 1.64
N LYS A 90 -15.55 3.77 2.45
CA LYS A 90 -15.95 2.79 3.46
C LYS A 90 -16.21 1.42 2.83
N ARG A 91 -16.99 1.38 1.74
CA ARG A 91 -17.28 0.14 1.03
C ARG A 91 -16.00 -0.56 0.56
N TRP A 92 -15.11 0.16 -0.11
CA TRP A 92 -13.84 -0.39 -0.57
C TRP A 92 -12.90 -0.81 0.57
N LYS A 93 -12.84 -0.02 1.66
CA LYS A 93 -12.09 -0.38 2.87
C LYS A 93 -12.57 -1.72 3.43
N LEU A 94 -13.89 -1.92 3.49
CA LEU A 94 -14.49 -3.18 3.96
C LEU A 94 -14.21 -4.35 3.02
N ASP A 95 -14.40 -4.15 1.71
CA ASP A 95 -14.15 -5.20 0.72
C ASP A 95 -12.69 -5.64 0.71
N LEU A 96 -11.75 -4.70 0.76
CA LEU A 96 -10.32 -5.01 0.86
C LEU A 96 -9.97 -5.72 2.18
N THR A 97 -10.60 -5.32 3.29
CA THR A 97 -10.42 -5.98 4.58
C THR A 97 -10.90 -7.44 4.55
N LYS A 98 -12.10 -7.71 4.04
CA LYS A 98 -12.63 -9.07 3.89
C LYS A 98 -11.73 -9.93 3.01
N ARG A 99 -11.23 -9.35 1.92
CA ARG A 99 -10.30 -10.02 1.01
C ARG A 99 -9.04 -10.55 1.69
N LEU A 100 -8.53 -9.88 2.75
CA LEU A 100 -7.36 -10.38 3.49
C LEU A 100 -7.61 -11.77 4.09
N TYR A 101 -8.83 -12.01 4.56
CA TYR A 101 -9.23 -13.31 5.10
C TYR A 101 -9.47 -14.36 4.00
N GLU A 102 -10.14 -13.96 2.93
CA GLU A 102 -10.49 -14.83 1.80
C GLU A 102 -9.24 -15.37 1.06
N LYS A 103 -8.17 -14.56 1.02
CA LYS A 103 -6.88 -14.97 0.41
C LYS A 103 -6.09 -15.95 1.27
N GLY A 104 -6.51 -16.21 2.51
CA GLY A 104 -5.87 -17.18 3.39
C GLY A 104 -4.48 -16.76 3.87
N TYR A 105 -4.22 -15.45 3.96
CA TYR A 105 -2.97 -14.95 4.55
C TYR A 105 -2.85 -15.35 6.02
N GLN A 106 -1.61 -15.42 6.51
CA GLN A 106 -1.37 -15.65 7.93
C GLN A 106 -1.90 -14.47 8.76
N ARG A 107 -2.30 -14.76 10.00
CA ARG A 107 -2.88 -13.75 10.92
C ARG A 107 -2.05 -12.46 11.01
N GLU A 108 -0.74 -12.59 11.08
CA GLU A 108 0.17 -11.44 11.20
C GLU A 108 0.19 -10.59 9.93
N ASP A 109 0.16 -11.22 8.76
CA ASP A 109 0.07 -10.52 7.47
C ASP A 109 -1.26 -9.79 7.33
N ILE A 110 -2.38 -10.41 7.74
CA ILE A 110 -3.71 -9.78 7.75
C ILE A 110 -3.69 -8.51 8.61
N ILE A 111 -3.14 -8.58 9.82
CA ILE A 111 -3.06 -7.43 10.72
C ILE A 111 -2.20 -6.31 10.13
N ASN A 112 -1.04 -6.65 9.56
CA ASN A 112 -0.12 -5.65 9.00
C ASN A 112 -0.71 -4.98 7.75
N LEU A 113 -1.31 -5.76 6.86
CA LEU A 113 -1.99 -5.24 5.65
C LEU A 113 -3.21 -4.40 6.04
N PHE A 114 -4.00 -4.84 7.02
CA PHE A 114 -5.12 -4.07 7.52
C PHE A 114 -4.69 -2.71 8.07
N ARG A 115 -3.64 -2.66 8.89
CA ARG A 115 -3.10 -1.39 9.41
C ARG A 115 -2.71 -0.42 8.29
N PHE A 116 -2.17 -0.94 7.19
CA PHE A 116 -1.86 -0.12 6.02
C PHE A 116 -3.13 0.40 5.34
N ILE A 117 -4.14 -0.47 5.12
CA ILE A 117 -5.44 -0.09 4.54
C ILE A 117 -6.11 0.97 5.41
N ASP A 118 -6.14 0.75 6.72
CA ASP A 118 -6.75 1.65 7.70
C ASP A 118 -6.09 3.04 7.69
N TRP A 119 -4.77 3.08 7.72
CA TRP A 119 -4.01 4.32 7.63
C TRP A 119 -4.28 5.09 6.34
N LEU A 120 -4.39 4.37 5.21
CA LEU A 120 -4.53 4.96 3.87
C LEU A 120 -5.97 5.41 3.58
N MET A 121 -6.96 4.66 4.07
CA MET A 121 -8.39 4.85 3.81
C MET A 121 -9.14 5.33 5.05
N ARG A 122 -8.70 6.45 5.63
CA ARG A 122 -9.36 7.05 6.80
C ARG A 122 -10.79 7.45 6.48
N LEU A 123 -11.67 7.24 7.43
CA LEU A 123 -13.08 7.56 7.35
C LEU A 123 -13.47 8.63 8.39
N PRO A 124 -14.55 9.40 8.18
CA PRO A 124 -15.20 10.17 9.22
C PRO A 124 -15.71 9.26 10.35
N GLU A 125 -15.82 9.80 11.56
CA GLU A 125 -16.12 9.04 12.78
C GLU A 125 -17.38 8.16 12.67
N GLU A 126 -18.46 8.70 12.11
CA GLU A 126 -19.73 7.97 11.93
C GLU A 126 -19.57 6.74 11.03
N LEU A 127 -18.81 6.88 9.95
CA LEU A 127 -18.54 5.79 9.02
C LEU A 127 -17.53 4.80 9.57
N GLU A 128 -16.58 5.27 10.38
CA GLU A 128 -15.61 4.41 11.07
C GLU A 128 -16.31 3.48 12.06
N GLN A 129 -17.26 4.00 12.86
CA GLN A 129 -18.06 3.18 13.79
C GLN A 129 -18.84 2.10 13.05
N SER A 130 -19.51 2.47 11.95
CA SER A 130 -20.25 1.52 11.12
C SER A 130 -19.34 0.50 10.45
N PHE A 131 -18.16 0.90 9.99
CA PHE A 131 -17.16 0.00 9.45
C PHE A 131 -16.71 -1.06 10.47
N TRP A 132 -16.40 -0.65 11.70
CA TRP A 132 -16.01 -1.57 12.77
C TRP A 132 -17.09 -2.55 13.18
N GLN A 133 -18.37 -2.13 13.14
CA GLN A 133 -19.49 -3.05 13.36
C GLN A 133 -19.51 -4.16 12.29
N GLU A 134 -19.35 -3.80 11.03
CA GLU A 134 -19.33 -4.76 9.92
C GLU A 134 -18.12 -5.70 9.96
N VAL A 135 -16.93 -5.19 10.29
CA VAL A 135 -15.73 -6.03 10.49
C VAL A 135 -15.92 -7.01 11.64
N THR A 136 -16.46 -6.53 12.76
CA THR A 136 -16.72 -7.38 13.94
C THR A 136 -17.71 -8.49 13.61
N GLN A 137 -18.79 -8.16 12.91
CA GLN A 137 -19.77 -9.16 12.46
C GLN A 137 -19.13 -10.19 11.54
N TYR A 138 -18.37 -9.73 10.54
CA TYR A 138 -17.67 -10.62 9.60
C TYR A 138 -16.72 -11.59 10.31
N GLU A 139 -15.92 -11.10 11.25
CA GLU A 139 -14.99 -11.93 12.02
C GLU A 139 -15.72 -12.95 12.92
N GLN A 140 -16.87 -12.57 13.50
CA GLN A 140 -17.70 -13.47 14.32
C GLN A 140 -18.28 -14.61 13.46
N GLU A 141 -18.84 -14.28 12.29
CA GLU A 141 -19.41 -15.25 11.36
C GLU A 141 -18.35 -16.25 10.85
N ASN A 142 -17.14 -15.78 10.59
CA ASN A 142 -16.04 -16.61 10.11
C ASN A 142 -15.17 -17.23 11.24
N LYS A 143 -15.45 -16.93 12.52
CA LYS A 143 -14.69 -17.39 13.68
C LYS A 143 -13.19 -17.04 13.64
N MET A 144 -12.84 -15.89 13.06
CA MET A 144 -11.47 -15.41 12.86
C MET A 144 -11.25 -14.02 13.45
N PRO A 145 -11.26 -13.81 14.79
CA PRO A 145 -11.15 -12.49 15.41
C PRO A 145 -9.68 -11.99 15.39
N TYR A 146 -9.14 -11.70 14.21
CA TYR A 146 -7.74 -11.30 14.05
C TYR A 146 -7.54 -9.80 14.28
N ILE A 147 -8.29 -8.97 13.55
CA ILE A 147 -8.16 -7.51 13.54
C ILE A 147 -8.77 -6.94 14.82
N THR A 148 -10.02 -7.28 15.14
CA THR A 148 -10.72 -6.77 16.33
C THR A 148 -10.03 -7.18 17.64
N SER A 149 -9.31 -8.29 17.68
CA SER A 149 -8.54 -8.70 18.86
C SER A 149 -7.33 -7.81 19.13
N VAL A 150 -6.77 -7.15 18.12
CA VAL A 150 -5.63 -6.23 18.25
C VAL A 150 -6.11 -4.84 18.68
N GLU A 151 -7.19 -4.36 18.08
CA GLU A 151 -7.82 -3.08 18.45
C GLU A 151 -8.22 -3.05 19.94
N ARG A 152 -8.83 -4.11 20.44
CA ARG A 152 -9.19 -4.22 21.87
C ARG A 152 -7.98 -4.15 22.80
N ARG A 153 -6.78 -4.52 22.37
CA ARG A 153 -5.54 -4.42 23.15
C ARG A 153 -4.89 -3.05 23.06
N GLY A 154 -5.17 -2.27 22.02
CA GLY A 154 -4.65 -0.91 21.84
C GLY A 154 -5.41 0.16 22.64
N ILE A 155 -6.58 -0.18 23.20
CA ILE A 155 -7.42 0.72 24.00
C ILE A 155 -7.15 0.53 25.51
N GLN A 156 -6.27 -0.37 25.91
CA GLN A 156 -5.77 -0.53 27.29
C GLN A 156 -4.40 0.17 27.45
#